data_675dba68705b810f74e57b31dda0a065
#
_entry.id   675dba68705b810f74e57b31dda0a065
#
_cell.length_a   1.000
_cell.length_b   1.000
_cell.length_c   1.000
_cell.angle_alpha   90.00
_cell.angle_beta   90.00
_cell.angle_gamma   90.00
#
_symmetry.space_group_name_H-M   'P 1'
#
loop_
_entity.id
_entity.type
_entity.pdbx_description
1 polymer ?
#
loop_
_entity_poly.entity_id
_entity_poly.type
_entity_poly.pdbx_seq_one_letter_code
_entity_poly.pdbx_strand_id
1 'polypeptide(L)'
;SRGLGDVYKRQGISVTIKVDNVNLNFLAPIDITTIFGNLLDNAIEAAEKLEGGKYISIKIGSYHKMIAASIENNCGEVKWKNGFPVSAKGKGGGIGLLNVQSSVKKYDGNLILKSDGNKFIAELFLNS
;
A
#
# COMPACT_ATOMS: atom_id res chain seq x y z
N SER A 1 4.36 -18.75 -0.43
CA SER A 1 3.28 -18.92 -1.39
C SER A 1 3.76 -18.67 -2.80
N ARG A 2 3.26 -19.45 -3.71
CA ARG A 2 3.69 -19.36 -5.10
C ARG A 2 2.98 -18.28 -5.89
N GLY A 3 1.90 -17.74 -5.45
CA GLY A 3 1.09 -16.85 -6.25
C GLY A 3 1.73 -15.50 -6.54
N LEU A 4 1.42 -14.56 -5.71
CA LEU A 4 1.75 -13.16 -5.92
C LEU A 4 3.26 -12.89 -5.95
N GLY A 5 4.00 -13.46 -4.99
CA GLY A 5 5.44 -13.24 -4.88
C GLY A 5 6.20 -13.69 -6.10
N ASP A 6 5.83 -14.86 -6.67
CA ASP A 6 6.50 -15.39 -7.84
C ASP A 6 6.24 -14.55 -9.09
N VAL A 7 5.03 -14.03 -9.23
CA VAL A 7 4.68 -13.16 -10.36
C VAL A 7 5.52 -11.89 -10.33
N TYR A 8 5.65 -11.27 -9.16
CA TYR A 8 6.41 -10.02 -9.05
C TYR A 8 7.90 -10.24 -9.16
N LYS A 9 8.41 -11.38 -8.70
CA LYS A 9 9.82 -11.73 -8.94
C LYS A 9 10.14 -11.81 -10.42
N ARG A 10 9.22 -12.36 -11.22
CA ARG A 10 9.40 -12.43 -12.68
C ARG A 10 9.46 -11.05 -13.31
N GLN A 11 8.81 -10.07 -12.70
CA GLN A 11 8.85 -8.68 -13.15
C GLN A 11 10.03 -7.90 -12.57
N GLY A 12 10.90 -8.58 -11.84
CA GLY A 12 12.06 -7.96 -11.22
C GLY A 12 11.75 -7.17 -9.96
N ILE A 13 10.62 -7.43 -9.34
CA ILE A 13 10.24 -6.77 -8.09
C ILE A 13 10.47 -7.72 -6.92
N SER A 14 11.26 -7.26 -5.95
CA SER A 14 11.46 -8.00 -4.72
C SER A 14 10.37 -7.65 -3.73
N VAL A 15 9.58 -8.62 -3.31
CA VAL A 15 8.47 -8.38 -2.37
C VAL A 15 8.79 -9.03 -1.03
N THR A 16 8.74 -8.23 0.03
CA THR A 16 8.93 -8.68 1.40
C THR A 16 7.64 -8.44 2.17
N ILE A 17 7.17 -9.46 2.86
CA ILE A 17 5.95 -9.36 3.66
C ILE A 17 6.27 -9.82 5.08
N LYS A 18 6.00 -8.95 6.05
CA LYS A 18 6.12 -9.27 7.47
C LYS A 18 4.78 -9.05 8.13
N VAL A 19 4.17 -10.12 8.60
CA VAL A 19 2.90 -10.06 9.31
C VAL A 19 3.16 -10.55 10.73
N ASP A 20 2.97 -9.65 11.67
CA ASP A 20 3.06 -9.98 13.08
C ASP A 20 1.69 -10.46 13.56
N ASN A 21 1.63 -11.03 14.72
CA ASN A 21 0.45 -11.66 15.29
C ASN A 21 -0.77 -10.74 15.30
N VAL A 22 -1.53 -10.73 14.20
CA VAL A 22 -2.67 -9.83 14.02
C VAL A 22 -3.94 -10.63 13.73
N ASN A 23 -5.07 -10.08 14.16
CA ASN A 23 -6.38 -10.62 13.85
C ASN A 23 -7.14 -9.58 13.01
N LEU A 24 -7.38 -9.91 11.76
CA LEU A 24 -8.08 -9.03 10.82
C LEU A 24 -9.56 -9.41 10.66
N ASN A 25 -10.09 -10.26 11.52
CA ASN A 25 -11.47 -10.74 11.39
C ASN A 25 -12.52 -9.64 11.54
N PHE A 26 -12.17 -8.51 12.15
CA PHE A 26 -13.09 -7.37 12.26
C PHE A 26 -13.27 -6.62 10.94
N LEU A 27 -12.38 -6.85 9.96
CA LEU A 27 -12.48 -6.21 8.66
C LEU A 27 -13.41 -7.02 7.74
N ALA A 28 -14.31 -6.32 7.08
CA ALA A 28 -15.12 -6.96 6.04
C ALA A 28 -14.22 -7.37 4.88
N PRO A 29 -14.45 -8.53 4.25
CA PRO A 29 -13.62 -8.96 3.13
C PRO A 29 -13.49 -7.94 2.01
N ILE A 30 -14.58 -7.22 1.71
CA ILE A 30 -14.53 -6.18 0.68
C ILE A 30 -13.58 -5.06 1.05
N ASP A 31 -13.48 -4.73 2.32
CA ASP A 31 -12.59 -3.67 2.78
C ASP A 31 -11.14 -4.11 2.75
N ILE A 32 -10.86 -5.37 3.06
CA ILE A 32 -9.51 -5.93 2.93
C ILE A 32 -9.05 -5.81 1.47
N THR A 33 -9.90 -6.22 0.55
CA THR A 33 -9.58 -6.15 -0.88
C THR A 33 -9.39 -4.71 -1.34
N THR A 34 -10.27 -3.81 -0.92
CA THR A 34 -10.18 -2.41 -1.30
C THR A 34 -8.91 -1.76 -0.76
N ILE A 35 -8.61 -1.97 0.50
CA ILE A 35 -7.46 -1.34 1.14
C ILE A 35 -6.15 -1.90 0.56
N PHE A 36 -5.95 -3.19 0.72
CA PHE A 36 -4.66 -3.79 0.36
C PHE A 36 -4.48 -3.97 -1.14
N GLY A 37 -5.56 -4.25 -1.85
CA GLY A 37 -5.51 -4.35 -3.32
C GLY A 37 -5.10 -3.04 -3.96
N ASN A 38 -5.73 -1.95 -3.58
CA ASN A 38 -5.40 -0.64 -4.13
C ASN A 38 -4.00 -0.16 -3.74
N LEU A 39 -3.61 -0.37 -2.48
CA LEU A 39 -2.27 0.01 -2.04
C LEU A 39 -1.19 -0.79 -2.75
N LEU A 40 -1.44 -2.08 -2.96
CA LEU A 40 -0.50 -2.94 -3.66
C LEU A 40 -0.41 -2.56 -5.14
N ASP A 41 -1.54 -2.33 -5.79
CA ASP A 41 -1.55 -1.89 -7.19
C ASP A 41 -0.76 -0.59 -7.36
N ASN A 42 -0.93 0.34 -6.45
CA ASN A 42 -0.21 1.61 -6.48
C ASN A 42 1.29 1.40 -6.34
N ALA A 43 1.71 0.52 -5.43
CA ALA A 43 3.11 0.22 -5.21
C ALA A 43 3.75 -0.47 -6.42
N ILE A 44 3.03 -1.43 -7.01
CA ILE A 44 3.49 -2.15 -8.20
C ILE A 44 3.63 -1.19 -9.37
N GLU A 45 2.63 -0.36 -9.60
CA GLU A 45 2.66 0.62 -10.68
C GLU A 45 3.86 1.55 -10.58
N ALA A 46 4.15 2.03 -9.37
CA ALA A 46 5.31 2.90 -9.16
C ALA A 46 6.63 2.16 -9.35
N ALA A 47 6.74 0.93 -8.85
CA ALA A 47 7.96 0.14 -8.96
C ALA A 47 8.25 -0.28 -10.39
N GLU A 48 7.21 -0.58 -11.17
CA GLU A 48 7.37 -1.01 -12.57
C GLU A 48 8.05 0.03 -13.44
N LYS A 49 7.97 1.29 -13.07
CA LYS A 49 8.60 2.38 -13.83
C LYS A 49 10.09 2.47 -13.64
N LEU A 50 10.64 1.78 -12.65
CA LEU A 50 12.06 1.78 -12.38
C LEU A 50 12.78 0.75 -13.24
N GLU A 51 14.04 1.02 -13.54
CA GLU A 51 14.82 0.11 -14.38
C GLU A 51 15.44 -1.06 -13.62
N GLY A 52 15.57 -0.94 -12.31
CA GLY A 52 16.14 -2.02 -11.52
C GLY A 52 16.05 -1.72 -10.04
N GLY A 53 16.42 -2.70 -9.21
CA GLY A 53 16.37 -2.53 -7.77
C GLY A 53 14.98 -2.32 -7.21
N LYS A 54 13.97 -2.81 -7.90
CA LYS A 54 12.56 -2.62 -7.51
C LYS A 54 12.23 -3.43 -6.28
N TYR A 55 11.59 -2.79 -5.29
CA TYR A 55 11.13 -3.54 -4.13
C TYR A 55 9.79 -3.02 -3.62
N ILE A 56 9.08 -3.90 -2.94
CA ILE A 56 7.88 -3.58 -2.18
C ILE A 56 8.00 -4.26 -0.84
N SER A 57 7.82 -3.51 0.24
CA SER A 57 7.87 -4.03 1.59
C SER A 57 6.52 -3.80 2.27
N ILE A 58 5.92 -4.88 2.74
CA ILE A 58 4.63 -4.84 3.43
C ILE A 58 4.84 -5.28 4.86
N LYS A 59 4.35 -4.48 5.81
CA LYS A 59 4.41 -4.82 7.22
C LYS A 59 3.03 -4.62 7.82
N ILE A 60 2.57 -5.61 8.58
CA ILE A 60 1.29 -5.54 9.27
C ILE A 60 1.52 -6.00 10.70
N GLY A 61 1.13 -5.19 11.65
CA GLY A 61 1.30 -5.51 13.06
C GLY A 61 0.18 -4.94 13.90
N SER A 62 0.23 -5.28 15.17
CA SER A 62 -0.75 -4.85 16.16
C SER A 62 -0.05 -3.93 17.16
N TYR A 63 -0.68 -2.83 17.51
CA TYR A 63 -0.15 -1.88 18.46
C TYR A 63 -1.29 -1.26 19.25
N HIS A 64 -1.32 -1.52 20.56
CA HIS A 64 -2.37 -1.00 21.46
C HIS A 64 -3.78 -1.21 20.91
N LYS A 65 -4.11 -2.43 20.50
CA LYS A 65 -5.42 -2.80 19.92
C LYS A 65 -5.70 -2.19 18.57
N MET A 66 -4.75 -1.47 18.02
CA MET A 66 -4.84 -0.96 16.66
C MET A 66 -4.08 -1.89 15.72
N ILE A 67 -4.56 -1.99 14.51
CA ILE A 67 -3.78 -2.61 13.44
C ILE A 67 -3.01 -1.50 12.73
N ALA A 68 -1.72 -1.69 12.61
CA ALA A 68 -0.86 -0.79 11.87
C ALA A 68 -0.30 -1.53 10.67
N ALA A 69 -0.42 -0.95 9.49
CA ALA A 69 0.13 -1.54 8.28
C ALA A 69 0.90 -0.49 7.51
N SER A 70 1.95 -0.91 6.82
CA SER A 70 2.69 -0.05 5.93
C SER A 70 3.04 -0.79 4.66
N ILE A 71 2.96 -0.07 3.54
CA ILE A 71 3.41 -0.57 2.25
C ILE A 71 4.38 0.46 1.71
N GLU A 72 5.61 0.01 1.52
CA GLU A 72 6.70 0.86 1.05
C GLU A 72 7.20 0.33 -0.29
N ASN A 73 7.46 1.23 -1.21
CA ASN A 73 8.10 0.88 -2.46
C ASN A 73 9.11 1.96 -2.82
N ASN A 74 10.13 1.58 -3.59
CA ASN A 74 10.98 2.60 -4.19
C ASN A 74 10.30 3.15 -5.43
N CYS A 75 10.66 4.39 -5.75
CA CYS A 75 10.02 5.12 -6.85
C CYS A 75 10.92 6.24 -7.30
N GLY A 76 10.51 6.91 -8.36
CA GLY A 76 11.12 8.18 -8.74
C GLY A 76 10.50 9.32 -7.94
N GLU A 77 10.68 10.53 -8.43
CA GLU A 77 10.10 11.71 -7.80
C GLU A 77 8.58 11.61 -7.74
N VAL A 78 8.02 11.91 -6.57
CA VAL A 78 6.58 11.90 -6.37
C VAL A 78 6.05 13.32 -6.46
N LYS A 79 5.07 13.53 -7.32
CA LYS A 79 4.36 14.79 -7.43
C LYS A 79 3.04 14.68 -6.71
N TRP A 80 2.70 15.71 -5.96
CA TRP A 80 1.51 15.71 -5.10
C TRP A 80 0.46 16.69 -5.59
N LYS A 81 -0.79 16.31 -5.45
CA LYS A 81 -1.93 17.19 -5.71
C LYS A 81 -3.03 16.84 -4.72
N ASN A 82 -3.48 17.84 -3.95
CA ASN A 82 -4.54 17.67 -2.96
C ASN A 82 -4.27 16.54 -1.96
N GLY A 83 -3.00 16.38 -1.55
CA GLY A 83 -2.62 15.36 -0.57
C GLY A 83 -2.44 13.96 -1.12
N PHE A 84 -2.58 13.77 -2.44
CA PHE A 84 -2.39 12.49 -3.08
C PHE A 84 -1.31 12.55 -4.16
N PRO A 85 -0.60 11.44 -4.39
CA PRO A 85 0.37 11.41 -5.47
C PRO A 85 -0.34 11.45 -6.82
N VAL A 86 0.26 12.14 -7.77
CA VAL A 86 -0.26 12.20 -9.13
C VAL A 86 0.17 10.96 -9.87
N SER A 87 -0.79 10.21 -10.39
CA SER A 87 -0.49 9.02 -11.17
C SER A 87 -0.11 9.40 -12.60
N ALA A 88 0.93 8.78 -13.12
CA ALA A 88 1.33 8.96 -14.50
C ALA A 88 0.33 8.37 -15.48
N LYS A 89 -0.51 7.44 -15.05
CA LYS A 89 -1.56 6.87 -15.87
C LYS A 89 -2.76 7.81 -16.02
N GLY A 90 -2.81 8.85 -15.22
CA GLY A 90 -3.87 9.87 -15.28
C GLY A 90 -5.23 9.34 -14.88
N LYS A 91 -5.99 8.86 -15.84
CA LYS A 91 -7.36 8.43 -15.65
C LYS A 91 -7.50 7.37 -14.56
N GLY A 92 -8.19 7.68 -13.48
CA GLY A 92 -8.44 6.75 -12.38
C GLY A 92 -7.30 6.60 -11.38
N GLY A 93 -6.19 7.28 -11.61
CA GLY A 93 -5.01 7.13 -10.75
C GLY A 93 -5.20 7.53 -9.31
N GLY A 94 -6.08 8.49 -9.01
CA GLY A 94 -6.36 8.92 -7.65
C GLY A 94 -7.50 8.18 -6.99
N ILE A 95 -8.32 7.47 -7.74
CA ILE A 95 -9.54 6.84 -7.23
C ILE A 95 -9.23 5.72 -6.26
N GLY A 96 -8.21 4.91 -6.56
CA GLY A 96 -7.83 3.81 -5.69
C GLY A 96 -7.47 4.27 -4.29
N LEU A 97 -6.66 5.32 -4.18
CA LEU A 97 -6.26 5.84 -2.87
C LEU A 97 -7.41 6.52 -2.13
N LEU A 98 -8.33 7.18 -2.86
CA LEU A 98 -9.53 7.72 -2.27
C LEU A 98 -10.41 6.61 -1.68
N ASN A 99 -10.52 5.50 -2.38
CA ASN A 99 -11.26 4.33 -1.90
C ASN A 99 -10.61 3.74 -0.65
N VAL A 100 -9.28 3.69 -0.62
CA VAL A 100 -8.56 3.24 0.58
C VAL A 100 -8.89 4.16 1.75
N GLN A 101 -8.82 5.47 1.54
CA GLN A 101 -9.11 6.45 2.59
C GLN A 101 -10.52 6.27 3.14
N SER A 102 -11.51 6.08 2.26
CA SER A 102 -12.89 5.87 2.68
C SER A 102 -13.06 4.58 3.46
N SER A 103 -12.42 3.50 3.02
CA SER A 103 -12.50 2.22 3.73
C SER A 103 -11.82 2.27 5.08
N VAL A 104 -10.67 2.93 5.18
CA VAL A 104 -9.95 3.08 6.45
C VAL A 104 -10.79 3.86 7.45
N LYS A 105 -11.50 4.88 6.99
CA LYS A 105 -12.35 5.69 7.87
C LYS A 105 -13.51 4.92 8.48
N LYS A 106 -14.00 3.88 7.82
CA LYS A 106 -15.05 3.02 8.40
C LYS A 106 -14.60 2.37 9.70
N TYR A 107 -13.32 2.23 9.91
CA TYR A 107 -12.76 1.57 11.09
C TYR A 107 -12.08 2.59 12.02
N ASP A 108 -12.52 3.83 11.97
CA ASP A 108 -11.95 4.93 12.74
C ASP A 108 -10.45 5.02 12.57
N GLY A 109 -9.98 4.71 11.36
CA GLY A 109 -8.58 4.66 11.06
C GLY A 109 -8.07 5.88 10.32
N ASN A 110 -6.80 5.82 9.98
CA ASN A 110 -6.09 6.91 9.34
C ASN A 110 -5.20 6.36 8.24
N LEU A 111 -5.12 7.08 7.13
CA LEU A 111 -4.20 6.78 6.04
C LEU A 111 -3.22 7.93 5.93
N ILE A 112 -1.94 7.61 5.99
CA ILE A 112 -0.86 8.59 5.88
C ILE A 112 -0.02 8.21 4.67
N LEU A 113 0.09 9.13 3.71
CA LEU A 113 0.89 8.95 2.51
C LEU A 113 2.08 9.89 2.58
N LYS A 114 3.26 9.36 2.34
CA LYS A 114 4.48 10.17 2.36
C LYS A 114 5.50 9.67 1.36
N SER A 115 6.37 10.56 0.95
CA SER A 115 7.52 10.22 0.13
C SER A 115 8.78 10.73 0.83
N ASP A 116 9.85 9.97 0.72
CA ASP A 116 11.13 10.29 1.36
C ASP A 116 12.23 9.84 0.41
N GLY A 117 12.84 10.81 -0.26
CA GLY A 117 13.83 10.51 -1.29
C GLY A 117 13.19 9.70 -2.40
N ASN A 118 13.71 8.49 -2.60
CA ASN A 118 13.24 7.59 -3.66
C ASN A 118 12.28 6.52 -3.12
N LYS A 119 11.54 6.84 -2.06
CA LYS A 119 10.60 5.90 -1.46
C LYS A 119 9.22 6.53 -1.35
N PHE A 120 8.20 5.71 -1.56
CA PHE A 120 6.83 6.07 -1.25
C PHE A 120 6.31 5.12 -0.18
N ILE A 121 5.68 5.66 0.84
CA ILE A 121 5.19 4.89 1.97
C ILE A 121 3.74 5.22 2.22
N ALA A 122 2.90 4.20 2.24
CA ALA A 122 1.52 4.32 2.68
C ALA A 122 1.40 3.63 4.05
N GLU A 123 1.04 4.41 5.05
CA GLU A 123 0.81 3.87 6.40
C GLU A 123 -0.66 3.97 6.73
N LEU A 124 -1.19 2.95 7.36
CA LEU A 124 -2.58 2.99 7.79
C LEU A 124 -2.74 2.41 9.19
N PHE A 125 -3.73 2.91 9.87
CA PHE A 125 -4.08 2.46 11.22
C PHE A 125 -5.57 2.18 11.25
N LEU A 126 -5.95 1.05 11.83
CA LEU A 126 -7.33 0.62 11.92
C LEU A 126 -7.63 0.26 13.36
N ASN A 127 -8.79 0.68 13.85
CA ASN A 127 -9.25 0.30 15.16
C ASN A 127 -10.12 -0.96 15.05
N SER A 128 -9.79 -1.94 15.87
CA SER A 128 -10.56 -3.17 15.90
C SER A 128 -11.78 -3.07 16.81
#